data_0ba4882d2da0bd0eb9d55d6826267fb6
#
_entry.id   0ba4882d2da0bd0eb9d55d6826267fb6
#
_cell.length_a   1.000
_cell.length_b   1.000
_cell.length_c   1.000
_cell.angle_alpha   90.00
_cell.angle_beta   90.00
_cell.angle_gamma   90.00
#
_symmetry.space_group_name_H-M   'P 1'
#
loop_
_entity.id
_entity.type
_entity.pdbx_description
1 polymer ?
#
loop_
_entity_poly.entity_id
_entity_poly.type
_entity_poly.pdbx_seq_one_letter_code
_entity_poly.pdbx_strand_id
1 'polypeptide(L)'
;MPSINCCHNIICKKKAVLLCCFFAFLFFMSCEREYYSPIPNAPVSIRLDLYFAQQLMNTVTADTIIKEQPIGMRQGFGGVLIVHGYGDGNPPLFAYDLACPNEVDRNICVVSDKAGRAVCPKCGSVFVTLWGTGSPEGKSVTKYPLKTYRVITKENSTECWITN
;
A
#
# COMPACT_ATOMS: atom_id res chain seq x y z
N MET A 1 -49.20 -50.31 5.32
CA MET A 1 -48.98 -48.93 4.84
C MET A 1 -47.73 -48.37 5.48
N PRO A 2 -46.61 -48.38 4.78
CA PRO A 2 -45.56 -47.38 5.04
C PRO A 2 -44.82 -47.06 3.72
N SER A 3 -45.05 -45.92 3.08
CA SER A 3 -44.16 -45.49 1.98
C SER A 3 -44.26 -44.02 1.59
N ILE A 4 -44.68 -43.13 2.49
CA ILE A 4 -44.76 -41.69 2.17
C ILE A 4 -43.57 -40.89 2.72
N ASN A 5 -42.83 -41.44 3.70
CA ASN A 5 -41.73 -40.69 4.36
C ASN A 5 -40.39 -40.69 3.63
N CYS A 6 -40.18 -41.55 2.63
CA CYS A 6 -38.90 -41.64 1.94
C CYS A 6 -38.69 -40.54 0.87
N CYS A 7 -39.75 -40.14 0.18
CA CYS A 7 -39.68 -39.11 -0.86
C CYS A 7 -39.45 -37.70 -0.32
N HIS A 8 -40.00 -37.40 0.86
CA HIS A 8 -39.84 -36.05 1.48
C HIS A 8 -38.41 -35.77 1.91
N ASN A 9 -37.67 -36.80 2.36
CA ASN A 9 -36.28 -36.67 2.82
C ASN A 9 -35.29 -36.44 1.67
N ILE A 10 -35.53 -36.98 0.49
CA ILE A 10 -34.67 -36.82 -0.70
C ILE A 10 -34.84 -35.43 -1.31
N ILE A 11 -36.05 -34.90 -1.34
CA ILE A 11 -36.33 -33.56 -1.86
C ILE A 11 -35.77 -32.47 -0.93
N CYS A 12 -35.86 -32.67 0.38
CA CYS A 12 -35.33 -31.75 1.36
C CYS A 12 -33.78 -31.69 1.32
N LYS A 13 -33.10 -32.84 1.19
CA LYS A 13 -31.65 -32.91 1.01
C LYS A 13 -31.16 -32.25 -0.27
N LYS A 14 -31.86 -32.43 -1.39
CA LYS A 14 -31.51 -31.78 -2.67
C LYS A 14 -31.68 -30.27 -2.61
N LYS A 15 -32.71 -29.74 -1.94
CA LYS A 15 -32.92 -28.31 -1.75
C LYS A 15 -31.84 -27.71 -0.83
N ALA A 16 -31.44 -28.40 0.23
CA ALA A 16 -30.37 -27.96 1.12
C ALA A 16 -29.01 -27.90 0.42
N VAL A 17 -28.70 -28.91 -0.41
CA VAL A 17 -27.45 -28.91 -1.20
C VAL A 17 -27.45 -27.77 -2.23
N LEU A 18 -28.57 -27.53 -2.91
CA LEU A 18 -28.68 -26.45 -3.89
C LEU A 18 -28.48 -25.06 -3.21
N LEU A 19 -29.07 -24.90 -2.01
CA LEU A 19 -28.92 -23.66 -1.23
C LEU A 19 -27.47 -23.45 -0.77
N CYS A 20 -26.78 -24.51 -0.32
CA CYS A 20 -25.36 -24.44 0.03
C CYS A 20 -24.47 -24.09 -1.17
N CYS A 21 -24.73 -24.69 -2.34
CA CYS A 21 -23.97 -24.35 -3.56
C CYS A 21 -24.22 -22.91 -4.01
N PHE A 22 -25.42 -22.39 -3.86
CA PHE A 22 -25.75 -21.00 -4.18
C PHE A 22 -25.05 -20.03 -3.23
N PHE A 23 -25.02 -20.32 -1.92
CA PHE A 23 -24.27 -19.53 -0.95
C PHE A 23 -22.76 -19.61 -1.21
N ALA A 24 -22.21 -20.78 -1.50
CA ALA A 24 -20.79 -20.94 -1.84
C ALA A 24 -20.41 -20.11 -3.09
N PHE A 25 -21.29 -20.06 -4.09
CA PHE A 25 -21.06 -19.28 -5.32
C PHE A 25 -21.02 -17.75 -5.07
N LEU A 26 -21.76 -17.25 -4.07
CA LEU A 26 -21.75 -15.83 -3.72
C LEU A 26 -20.40 -15.38 -3.10
N PHE A 27 -19.66 -16.30 -2.47
CA PHE A 27 -18.34 -15.98 -1.91
C PHE A 27 -17.21 -15.84 -2.96
N PHE A 28 -17.43 -16.34 -4.19
CA PHE A 28 -16.42 -16.22 -5.25
C PHE A 28 -16.53 -14.94 -6.10
N MET A 29 -17.51 -14.08 -5.85
CA MET A 29 -17.70 -12.84 -6.61
C MET A 29 -17.03 -11.59 -6.00
N SER A 30 -16.20 -11.74 -4.97
CA SER A 30 -15.39 -10.64 -4.45
C SER A 30 -14.18 -10.43 -5.36
N CYS A 31 -14.36 -9.78 -6.48
CA CYS A 31 -13.27 -9.28 -7.30
C CYS A 31 -12.88 -7.89 -6.78
N GLU A 32 -11.88 -7.82 -5.94
CA GLU A 32 -11.28 -6.57 -5.50
C GLU A 32 -10.49 -5.99 -6.67
N ARG A 33 -10.83 -4.78 -7.09
CA ARG A 33 -10.09 -4.08 -8.15
C ARG A 33 -8.82 -3.52 -7.57
N GLU A 34 -7.69 -4.10 -7.91
CA GLU A 34 -6.39 -3.54 -7.60
C GLU A 34 -6.11 -2.36 -8.53
N TYR A 35 -5.89 -1.19 -7.94
CA TYR A 35 -5.53 0.02 -8.67
C TYR A 35 -4.02 0.25 -8.59
N TYR A 36 -3.36 0.29 -9.74
CA TYR A 36 -1.95 0.63 -9.83
C TYR A 36 -1.76 2.14 -9.93
N SER A 37 -0.68 2.62 -9.33
CA SER A 37 -0.33 4.03 -9.41
C SER A 37 -0.03 4.45 -10.85
N PRO A 38 -0.59 5.55 -11.35
CA PRO A 38 -0.31 6.07 -12.69
C PRO A 38 1.04 6.79 -12.80
N ILE A 39 1.77 6.92 -11.69
CA ILE A 39 3.07 7.58 -11.69
C ILE A 39 4.06 6.83 -12.58
N PRO A 40 4.75 7.52 -13.51
CA PRO A 40 5.70 6.90 -14.41
C PRO A 40 6.80 6.10 -13.70
N ASN A 41 7.30 5.06 -14.37
CA ASN A 41 8.44 4.30 -13.89
C ASN A 41 9.72 5.13 -14.05
N ALA A 42 10.16 5.76 -12.97
CA ALA A 42 11.45 6.41 -12.89
C ALA A 42 12.39 5.56 -12.01
N PRO A 43 13.67 5.43 -12.38
CA PRO A 43 14.60 4.62 -11.61
C PRO A 43 14.81 5.17 -10.20
N VAL A 44 14.83 4.27 -9.22
CA VAL A 44 15.17 4.57 -7.83
C VAL A 44 16.38 3.73 -7.43
N SER A 45 17.36 4.38 -6.84
CA SER A 45 18.51 3.72 -6.21
C SER A 45 19.06 4.66 -5.14
N ILE A 46 18.56 4.48 -3.93
CA ILE A 46 18.89 5.31 -2.78
C ILE A 46 19.46 4.41 -1.71
N ARG A 47 20.61 4.79 -1.16
CA ARG A 47 21.20 4.21 0.04
C ARG A 47 20.95 5.17 1.19
N LEU A 48 20.29 4.72 2.22
CA LEU A 48 20.03 5.46 3.44
C LEU A 48 20.78 4.80 4.60
N ASP A 49 21.55 5.60 5.33
CA ASP A 49 22.14 5.17 6.58
C ASP A 49 21.19 5.53 7.73
N LEU A 50 20.61 4.50 8.34
CA LEU A 50 19.66 4.61 9.43
C LEU A 50 20.29 5.13 10.73
N TYR A 51 21.63 5.09 10.84
CA TYR A 51 22.33 5.70 11.97
C TYR A 51 22.10 7.21 12.03
N PHE A 52 22.10 7.87 10.86
CA PHE A 52 21.78 9.30 10.76
C PHE A 52 20.26 9.57 10.72
N ALA A 53 19.46 8.56 10.50
CA ALA A 53 18.00 8.64 10.46
C ALA A 53 17.35 7.89 11.64
N GLN A 54 17.87 8.06 12.86
CA GLN A 54 17.46 7.33 14.06
C GLN A 54 15.95 7.39 14.34
N GLN A 55 15.28 8.46 13.95
CA GLN A 55 13.83 8.57 14.09
C GLN A 55 13.10 7.48 13.33
N LEU A 56 13.61 7.09 12.14
CA LEU A 56 13.04 5.98 11.36
C LEU A 56 13.28 4.61 12.01
N MET A 57 14.23 4.49 12.93
CA MET A 57 14.48 3.25 13.66
C MET A 57 13.52 3.06 14.84
N ASN A 58 13.16 4.15 15.51
CA ASN A 58 12.62 4.09 16.86
C ASN A 58 11.16 4.58 16.96
N THR A 59 10.66 5.31 15.96
CA THR A 59 9.38 5.99 16.07
C THR A 59 8.47 5.65 14.91
N VAL A 60 7.39 4.93 15.19
CA VAL A 60 6.30 4.73 14.23
C VAL A 60 5.73 6.09 13.85
N THR A 61 5.35 6.28 12.61
CA THR A 61 4.98 7.52 11.93
C THR A 61 6.14 8.47 11.60
N ALA A 62 7.37 8.18 12.08
CA ALA A 62 8.53 8.96 11.62
C ALA A 62 8.71 8.80 10.12
N ASP A 63 9.04 9.88 9.48
CA ASP A 63 9.27 9.91 8.04
C ASP A 63 10.46 10.79 7.65
N THR A 64 10.99 10.55 6.47
CA THR A 64 11.98 11.40 5.82
C THR A 64 11.69 11.54 4.34
N ILE A 65 12.06 12.67 3.77
CA ILE A 65 11.85 12.99 2.37
C ILE A 65 13.21 13.16 1.69
N ILE A 66 13.35 12.49 0.54
CA ILE A 66 14.54 12.56 -0.29
C ILE A 66 14.11 13.08 -1.67
N LYS A 67 14.45 14.34 -1.97
CA LYS A 67 14.18 15.01 -3.25
C LYS A 67 15.46 15.26 -4.06
N GLU A 68 16.54 15.52 -3.38
CA GLU A 68 17.82 15.80 -4.01
C GLU A 68 18.84 14.75 -3.62
N GLN A 69 19.57 14.24 -4.60
CA GLN A 69 20.59 13.23 -4.42
C GLN A 69 21.87 13.68 -5.10
N PRO A 70 23.03 13.25 -4.58
CA PRO A 70 24.29 13.43 -5.28
C PRO A 70 24.24 12.90 -6.71
N ILE A 71 25.07 13.45 -7.57
CA ILE A 71 25.18 13.07 -8.98
C ILE A 71 25.32 11.55 -9.10
N GLY A 72 24.43 10.92 -9.88
CA GLY A 72 24.44 9.47 -10.11
C GLY A 72 23.42 8.66 -9.30
N MET A 73 22.80 9.24 -8.27
CA MET A 73 21.69 8.58 -7.57
C MET A 73 20.36 8.88 -8.25
N ARG A 74 19.48 7.88 -8.25
CA ARG A 74 18.17 7.91 -8.92
C ARG A 74 17.08 7.97 -7.86
N GLN A 75 16.27 9.00 -7.90
CA GLN A 75 15.32 9.37 -6.84
C GLN A 75 13.85 9.19 -7.22
N GLY A 76 13.55 8.39 -8.22
CA GLY A 76 12.17 8.20 -8.67
C GLY A 76 11.66 9.37 -9.54
N PHE A 77 10.33 9.52 -9.60
CA PHE A 77 9.68 10.54 -10.42
C PHE A 77 9.58 11.88 -9.69
N GLY A 78 9.01 11.94 -8.48
CA GLY A 78 8.83 13.16 -7.68
C GLY A 78 9.73 13.26 -6.45
N GLY A 79 10.61 12.30 -6.23
CA GLY A 79 11.34 12.09 -4.99
C GLY A 79 10.77 10.94 -4.18
N VAL A 80 11.33 10.65 -3.01
CA VAL A 80 10.92 9.51 -2.18
C VAL A 80 10.55 9.97 -0.78
N LEU A 81 9.38 9.53 -0.31
CA LEU A 81 8.94 9.57 1.07
C LEU A 81 9.22 8.21 1.71
N ILE A 82 9.96 8.18 2.80
CA ILE A 82 10.24 6.97 3.58
C ILE A 82 9.55 7.11 4.91
N VAL A 83 8.79 6.09 5.33
CA VAL A 83 7.97 6.10 6.54
C VAL A 83 8.24 4.85 7.35
N HIS A 84 8.37 4.99 8.67
CA HIS A 84 8.29 3.89 9.61
C HIS A 84 6.82 3.60 9.91
N GLY A 85 6.35 2.43 9.51
CA GLY A 85 4.96 2.01 9.69
C GLY A 85 4.80 0.74 10.50
N TYR A 86 3.76 -0.02 10.20
CA TYR A 86 3.45 -1.29 10.84
C TYR A 86 3.61 -2.43 9.83
N GLY A 87 4.30 -3.51 10.22
CA GLY A 87 4.49 -4.67 9.37
C GLY A 87 5.72 -5.47 9.74
N ASP A 88 6.05 -6.40 8.89
CA ASP A 88 7.28 -7.20 9.01
C ASP A 88 8.49 -6.35 8.60
N GLY A 89 9.57 -6.50 9.34
CA GLY A 89 10.80 -5.75 9.14
C GLY A 89 11.34 -5.19 10.45
N ASN A 90 12.62 -4.84 10.47
CA ASN A 90 13.25 -4.28 11.65
C ASN A 90 14.23 -3.14 11.24
N PRO A 91 13.76 -1.90 11.20
CA PRO A 91 12.38 -1.42 11.34
C PRO A 91 11.50 -1.68 10.08
N PRO A 92 10.16 -1.72 10.21
CA PRO A 92 9.25 -1.83 9.07
C PRO A 92 9.17 -0.49 8.33
N LEU A 93 9.99 -0.34 7.30
CA LEU A 93 10.06 0.86 6.48
C LEU A 93 9.32 0.68 5.16
N PHE A 94 8.57 1.70 4.78
CA PHE A 94 7.89 1.81 3.50
C PHE A 94 8.38 3.02 2.73
N ALA A 95 8.47 2.90 1.42
CA ALA A 95 8.93 3.98 0.54
C ALA A 95 7.94 4.23 -0.58
N TYR A 96 7.64 5.51 -0.82
CA TYR A 96 6.67 5.98 -1.79
C TYR A 96 7.25 7.07 -2.67
N ASP A 97 6.80 7.15 -3.93
CA ASP A 97 7.05 8.33 -4.73
C ASP A 97 6.27 9.52 -4.16
N LEU A 98 6.90 10.69 -4.13
CA LEU A 98 6.27 11.90 -3.64
C LEU A 98 5.23 12.48 -4.60
N ALA A 99 5.28 12.15 -5.89
CA ALA A 99 4.33 12.70 -6.85
C ALA A 99 2.91 12.21 -6.55
N CYS A 100 1.96 13.15 -6.59
CA CYS A 100 0.55 12.82 -6.40
C CYS A 100 0.01 12.01 -7.57
N PRO A 101 -0.61 10.82 -7.35
CA PRO A 101 -1.14 10.00 -8.44
C PRO A 101 -2.35 10.61 -9.15
N ASN A 102 -3.00 11.63 -8.58
CA ASN A 102 -4.05 12.37 -9.26
C ASN A 102 -3.49 13.38 -10.25
N GLU A 103 -2.37 14.01 -9.93
CA GLU A 103 -1.80 15.10 -10.71
C GLU A 103 -0.79 14.61 -11.74
N VAL A 104 -0.09 13.51 -11.45
CA VAL A 104 0.95 12.89 -12.29
C VAL A 104 2.02 13.92 -12.72
N ASP A 105 2.37 14.81 -11.80
CA ASP A 105 3.36 15.86 -12.00
C ASP A 105 4.42 15.77 -10.90
N ARG A 106 5.71 15.74 -11.31
CA ARG A 106 6.85 15.65 -10.38
C ARG A 106 6.99 16.83 -9.42
N ASN A 107 6.42 17.97 -9.77
CA ASN A 107 6.48 19.19 -8.96
C ASN A 107 5.34 19.24 -7.94
N ILE A 108 4.30 18.41 -8.09
CA ILE A 108 3.15 18.36 -7.19
C ILE A 108 3.29 17.17 -6.27
N CYS A 109 4.04 17.41 -5.19
CA CYS A 109 4.39 16.39 -4.21
C CYS A 109 3.39 16.36 -3.07
N VAL A 110 3.11 15.15 -2.57
CA VAL A 110 2.41 14.97 -1.30
C VAL A 110 3.30 15.41 -0.14
N VAL A 111 2.67 15.84 0.93
CA VAL A 111 3.30 16.30 2.17
C VAL A 111 2.87 15.39 3.30
N SER A 112 3.82 14.90 4.10
CA SER A 112 3.53 14.12 5.28
C SER A 112 2.86 14.97 6.36
N ASP A 113 1.84 14.42 7.01
CA ASP A 113 1.20 15.04 8.18
C ASP A 113 1.87 14.64 9.51
N LYS A 114 2.95 13.84 9.45
CA LYS A 114 3.67 13.29 10.60
C LYS A 114 2.84 12.36 11.50
N ALA A 115 1.65 11.97 11.02
CA ALA A 115 0.74 11.06 11.69
C ALA A 115 0.47 9.79 10.87
N GLY A 116 1.35 9.48 9.91
CA GLY A 116 1.25 8.30 9.06
C GLY A 116 0.38 8.47 7.83
N ARG A 117 0.15 9.71 7.40
CA ARG A 117 -0.56 10.04 6.16
C ARG A 117 0.25 11.02 5.33
N ALA A 118 0.00 11.00 4.04
CA ALA A 118 0.52 11.97 3.10
C ALA A 118 -0.64 12.68 2.41
N VAL A 119 -0.58 14.02 2.29
CA VAL A 119 -1.65 14.84 1.75
C VAL A 119 -1.16 15.58 0.51
N CYS A 120 -1.93 15.54 -0.56
CA CYS A 120 -1.64 16.36 -1.74
C CYS A 120 -2.14 17.79 -1.52
N PRO A 121 -1.27 18.81 -1.58
CA PRO A 121 -1.67 20.20 -1.34
C PRO A 121 -2.54 20.78 -2.48
N LYS A 122 -2.53 20.16 -3.66
CA LYS A 122 -3.30 20.63 -4.81
C LYS A 122 -4.70 20.05 -4.85
N CYS A 123 -4.85 18.71 -4.80
CA CYS A 123 -6.16 18.07 -4.92
C CYS A 123 -6.80 17.67 -3.57
N GLY A 124 -6.06 17.82 -2.47
CA GLY A 124 -6.54 17.46 -1.13
C GLY A 124 -6.65 15.95 -0.86
N SER A 125 -6.22 15.09 -1.79
CA SER A 125 -6.24 13.65 -1.55
C SER A 125 -5.31 13.28 -0.42
N VAL A 126 -5.78 12.38 0.46
CA VAL A 126 -5.06 11.85 1.63
C VAL A 126 -4.71 10.39 1.39
N PHE A 127 -3.50 10.00 1.72
CA PHE A 127 -2.98 8.64 1.52
C PHE A 127 -2.47 8.07 2.83
N VAL A 128 -2.86 6.84 3.14
CA VAL A 128 -2.35 6.11 4.31
C VAL A 128 -0.99 5.50 3.97
N THR A 129 0.03 5.80 4.78
CA THR A 129 1.42 5.39 4.50
C THR A 129 1.95 4.32 5.46
N LEU A 130 1.23 4.03 6.54
CA LEU A 130 1.72 3.14 7.61
C LEU A 130 1.70 1.65 7.28
N TRP A 131 0.96 1.22 6.26
CA TRP A 131 0.75 -0.19 5.95
C TRP A 131 1.38 -0.65 4.63
N GLY A 132 2.23 0.17 4.03
CA GLY A 132 2.94 -0.16 2.79
C GLY A 132 2.11 -0.04 1.51
N THR A 133 0.82 0.21 1.59
CA THR A 133 -0.07 0.28 0.42
C THR A 133 -0.12 1.64 -0.25
N GLY A 134 0.07 2.72 0.51
CA GLY A 134 -0.10 4.09 0.00
C GLY A 134 -1.54 4.38 -0.46
N SER A 135 -2.53 3.66 0.05
CA SER A 135 -3.92 3.74 -0.41
C SER A 135 -4.55 5.09 -0.09
N PRO A 136 -5.42 5.61 -0.98
CA PRO A 136 -6.18 6.82 -0.69
C PRO A 136 -7.20 6.57 0.41
N GLU A 137 -7.41 7.56 1.27
CA GLU A 137 -8.31 7.51 2.42
C GLU A 137 -9.46 8.51 2.29
N GLY A 138 -10.61 8.17 2.84
CA GLY A 138 -11.75 9.05 3.01
C GLY A 138 -12.32 9.57 1.69
N LYS A 139 -12.46 10.90 1.59
CA LYS A 139 -13.00 11.61 0.42
C LYS A 139 -11.92 12.02 -0.58
N SER A 140 -10.85 11.23 -0.71
CA SER A 140 -9.81 11.51 -1.70
C SER A 140 -10.37 11.58 -3.11
N VAL A 141 -9.87 12.52 -3.91
CA VAL A 141 -10.30 12.71 -5.30
C VAL A 141 -9.85 11.53 -6.16
N THR A 142 -8.66 11.00 -5.87
CA THR A 142 -8.10 9.85 -6.58
C THR A 142 -8.47 8.52 -5.94
N LYS A 143 -8.58 7.49 -6.78
CA LYS A 143 -8.66 6.08 -6.37
C LYS A 143 -7.31 5.35 -6.46
N TYR A 144 -6.32 6.00 -7.04
CA TYR A 144 -4.99 5.41 -7.26
C TYR A 144 -4.13 5.57 -6.02
N PRO A 145 -3.39 4.52 -5.60
CA PRO A 145 -2.45 4.60 -4.49
C PRO A 145 -1.20 5.39 -4.89
N LEU A 146 -0.43 5.82 -3.89
CA LEU A 146 0.94 6.28 -4.09
C LEU A 146 1.75 5.16 -4.74
N LYS A 147 2.71 5.51 -5.57
CA LYS A 147 3.64 4.53 -6.12
C LYS A 147 4.60 4.07 -5.02
N THR A 148 4.67 2.76 -4.82
CA THR A 148 5.54 2.14 -3.82
C THR A 148 6.90 1.76 -4.42
N TYR A 149 7.91 1.77 -3.58
CA TYR A 149 9.26 1.30 -3.87
C TYR A 149 9.65 0.20 -2.90
N ARG A 150 10.53 -0.69 -3.33
CA ARG A 150 11.05 -1.75 -2.49
C ARG A 150 12.07 -1.18 -1.51
N VAL A 151 11.92 -1.52 -0.24
CA VAL A 151 12.90 -1.24 0.80
C VAL A 151 13.60 -2.54 1.16
N ILE A 152 14.93 -2.55 1.13
CA ILE A 152 15.77 -3.70 1.45
C ILE A 152 16.66 -3.31 2.62
N THR A 153 16.41 -3.92 3.77
CA THR A 153 17.23 -3.82 4.97
C THR A 153 17.99 -5.13 5.15
N LYS A 154 19.26 -5.06 5.51
CA LYS A 154 20.03 -6.25 5.91
C LYS A 154 19.94 -6.43 7.42
N GLU A 155 19.80 -7.66 7.86
CA GLU A 155 19.87 -7.99 9.29
C GLU A 155 21.18 -7.44 9.89
N ASN A 156 21.09 -6.82 11.06
CA ASN A 156 22.19 -6.20 11.79
C ASN A 156 22.94 -5.09 11.01
N SER A 157 22.30 -4.44 10.06
CA SER A 157 22.86 -3.31 9.30
C SER A 157 22.08 -2.04 9.60
N THR A 158 22.79 -0.94 9.70
CA THR A 158 22.19 0.40 9.73
C THR A 158 21.90 0.94 8.33
N GLU A 159 22.12 0.15 7.29
CA GLU A 159 21.90 0.56 5.92
C GLU A 159 20.60 -0.02 5.37
N CYS A 160 19.80 0.81 4.72
CA CYS A 160 18.72 0.37 3.88
C CYS A 160 18.86 0.89 2.44
N TRP A 161 18.35 0.11 1.51
CA TRP A 161 18.35 0.42 0.09
C TRP A 161 16.92 0.54 -0.40
N ILE A 162 16.63 1.63 -1.15
CA ILE A 162 15.36 1.83 -1.80
C ILE A 162 15.57 1.68 -3.31
N THR A 163 14.77 0.82 -3.91
CA THR A 163 14.88 0.46 -5.35
C THR A 163 13.49 0.21 -5.95
N ASN A 164 13.43 0.15 -7.30
CA ASN A 164 12.23 -0.28 -8.03
C ASN A 164 11.94 -1.76 -7.80
#